data_a26fdddbf92caa599f575c3a34f4822e
#
_entry.id   a26fdddbf92caa599f575c3a34f4822e
#
_cell.length_a   1.000
_cell.length_b   1.000
_cell.length_c   1.000
_cell.angle_alpha   90.00
_cell.angle_beta   90.00
_cell.angle_gamma   90.00
#
_symmetry.space_group_name_H-M   'P 1'
#
loop_
_entity.id
_entity.type
_entity.pdbx_description
1 polymer ?
#
loop_
_entity_poly.entity_id
_entity_poly.type
_entity_poly.pdbx_seq_one_letter_code
_entity_poly.pdbx_strand_id
1 'polypeptide(L)'
;MPAFLLVGGAALDYNTPPHFSAEAFYTAAPMSAAALLSLRATILAAAGACAADTALLIHFGFLGDSGGRSELATVATVSAFAVVVNRLMYYSDVRLQSARKIALAVQRAVLPQPPASIGSLRIAVRYQSAVKEAQIGGDLYGVQDTPYGVRCLVGDVRGKGMDAVKAVDVALGVFREAADDEPAITAVAARLERALRREAERREGVERTEGFVTSVLAGIPHSGDELQLLNRGHPAPLLLRGGRARYAEPSEPALPLGLADLGAGEERTDTVPFPPGTTLLLYTDGLTEARDRAGVFYDPGARLTGREFSGPDALLDALLDDVARHTGGRITDDLVLLAITRGEGPGAA
;
A
#
# COMPACT_ATOMS: atom_id res chain seq x y z
N MET A 1 21.51 21.83 13.07
CA MET A 1 21.19 22.99 12.21
C MET A 1 20.73 24.21 12.98
N PRO A 2 19.71 24.18 13.88
CA PRO A 2 19.29 25.39 14.63
C PRO A 2 20.41 26.03 15.48
N ALA A 3 21.20 25.24 16.20
CA ALA A 3 22.32 25.75 17.00
C ALA A 3 23.39 26.46 16.14
N PHE A 4 23.66 25.95 14.96
CA PHE A 4 24.58 26.58 14.01
C PHE A 4 24.08 27.94 13.53
N LEU A 5 22.78 28.08 13.29
CA LEU A 5 22.15 29.35 12.93
C LEU A 5 22.24 30.36 14.07
N LEU A 6 21.97 29.97 15.31
CA LEU A 6 22.09 30.85 16.48
C LEU A 6 23.51 31.33 16.70
N VAL A 7 24.50 30.42 16.68
CA VAL A 7 25.89 30.77 16.87
C VAL A 7 26.43 31.61 15.72
N GLY A 8 26.05 31.25 14.46
CA GLY A 8 26.43 31.99 13.26
C GLY A 8 25.84 33.40 13.24
N GLY A 9 24.56 33.54 13.61
CA GLY A 9 23.91 34.84 13.75
C GLY A 9 24.58 35.72 14.81
N ALA A 10 24.81 35.17 16.01
CA ALA A 10 25.50 35.90 17.09
C ALA A 10 26.93 36.32 16.70
N ALA A 11 27.69 35.43 16.03
CA ALA A 11 29.03 35.76 15.54
C ALA A 11 29.00 36.83 14.44
N LEU A 12 27.97 36.81 13.57
CA LEU A 12 27.80 37.79 12.52
C LEU A 12 27.51 39.17 13.13
N ASP A 13 26.52 39.30 14.02
CA ASP A 13 26.15 40.55 14.67
C ASP A 13 27.31 41.15 15.48
N TYR A 14 28.08 40.29 16.17
CA TYR A 14 29.20 40.74 16.96
C TYR A 14 30.35 41.29 16.11
N ASN A 15 30.54 40.80 14.87
CA ASN A 15 31.64 41.18 13.99
C ASN A 15 31.27 42.16 12.88
N THR A 16 30.00 42.56 12.77
CA THR A 16 29.51 43.50 11.73
C THR A 16 29.16 44.86 12.33
N PRO A 17 29.16 45.95 11.49
CA PRO A 17 28.75 47.29 11.96
C PRO A 17 27.30 47.28 12.47
N PRO A 18 26.96 48.16 13.44
CA PRO A 18 25.66 48.21 14.10
C PRO A 18 24.42 48.43 13.22
N HIS A 19 24.59 48.71 11.96
CA HIS A 19 23.50 48.87 10.97
C HIS A 19 23.12 47.58 10.27
N PHE A 20 23.82 46.49 10.56
CA PHE A 20 23.54 45.17 10.01
C PHE A 20 22.98 44.29 11.09
N SER A 21 21.77 43.75 10.91
CA SER A 21 21.13 42.85 11.85
C SER A 21 21.10 41.41 11.31
N ALA A 22 21.49 40.46 12.13
CA ALA A 22 21.36 39.02 11.84
C ALA A 22 20.00 38.47 12.23
N GLU A 23 18.95 39.30 12.35
CA GLU A 23 17.55 38.91 12.69
C GLU A 23 17.09 37.67 11.92
N ALA A 24 17.46 37.55 10.64
CA ALA A 24 17.12 36.40 9.80
C ALA A 24 17.63 35.08 10.36
N PHE A 25 18.78 35.05 11.03
CA PHE A 25 19.33 33.84 11.65
C PHE A 25 18.58 33.47 12.91
N TYR A 26 18.20 34.45 13.73
CA TYR A 26 17.43 34.23 14.96
C TYR A 26 16.00 33.78 14.68
N THR A 27 15.41 34.22 13.59
CA THR A 27 14.09 33.77 13.14
C THR A 27 14.14 32.40 12.44
N ALA A 28 15.19 32.14 11.65
CA ALA A 28 15.36 30.87 10.94
C ALA A 28 15.66 29.67 11.88
N ALA A 29 16.35 29.93 13.01
CA ALA A 29 16.71 28.87 13.95
C ALA A 29 15.49 28.18 14.59
N PRO A 30 14.51 28.86 15.23
CA PRO A 30 13.32 28.21 15.75
C PRO A 30 12.42 27.62 14.65
N MET A 31 12.33 28.24 13.47
CA MET A 31 11.57 27.70 12.34
C MET A 31 12.16 26.39 11.82
N SER A 32 13.49 26.30 11.70
CA SER A 32 14.17 25.05 11.32
C SER A 32 14.01 23.96 12.37
N ALA A 33 14.01 24.33 13.65
CA ALA A 33 13.73 23.42 14.75
C ALA A 33 12.29 22.91 14.71
N ALA A 34 11.34 23.78 14.38
CA ALA A 34 9.92 23.43 14.29
C ALA A 34 9.65 22.36 13.22
N ALA A 35 10.36 22.41 12.09
CA ALA A 35 10.20 21.48 11.00
C ALA A 35 10.91 20.13 11.21
N LEU A 36 12.03 20.11 11.95
CA LEU A 36 12.95 18.97 11.97
C LEU A 36 13.10 18.29 13.34
N LEU A 37 12.70 18.96 14.43
CA LEU A 37 13.00 18.53 15.80
C LEU A 37 11.75 18.44 16.67
N SER A 38 11.94 17.90 17.89
CA SER A 38 10.89 17.80 18.89
C SER A 38 10.45 19.16 19.43
N LEU A 39 9.25 19.24 20.00
CA LEU A 39 8.73 20.44 20.66
C LEU A 39 9.71 21.03 21.69
N ARG A 40 10.34 20.19 22.50
CA ARG A 40 11.32 20.65 23.51
C ARG A 40 12.50 21.36 22.85
N ALA A 41 13.01 20.79 21.76
CA ALA A 41 14.11 21.39 21.00
C ALA A 41 13.69 22.70 20.31
N THR A 42 12.45 22.76 19.80
CA THR A 42 11.89 23.99 19.22
C THR A 42 11.77 25.09 20.26
N ILE A 43 11.25 24.77 21.48
CA ILE A 43 11.16 25.74 22.59
C ILE A 43 12.55 26.22 23.02
N LEU A 44 13.53 25.30 23.11
CA LEU A 44 14.92 25.67 23.46
C LEU A 44 15.55 26.56 22.38
N ALA A 45 15.33 26.27 21.11
CA ALA A 45 15.80 27.10 20.01
C ALA A 45 15.14 28.49 20.00
N ALA A 46 13.84 28.56 20.28
CA ALA A 46 13.08 29.79 20.41
C ALA A 46 13.59 30.68 21.60
N ALA A 47 13.75 30.05 22.76
CA ALA A 47 14.29 30.72 23.93
C ALA A 47 15.73 31.20 23.72
N GLY A 48 16.56 30.36 23.08
CA GLY A 48 17.94 30.70 22.73
C GLY A 48 18.03 31.86 21.72
N ALA A 49 17.14 31.89 20.72
CA ALA A 49 17.07 32.99 19.76
C ALA A 49 16.72 34.32 20.44
N CYS A 50 15.66 34.33 21.24
CA CYS A 50 15.25 35.54 21.99
C CYS A 50 16.32 36.00 23.00
N ALA A 51 16.99 35.04 23.67
CA ALA A 51 18.04 35.39 24.64
C ALA A 51 19.29 35.96 23.95
N ALA A 52 19.73 35.38 22.82
CA ALA A 52 20.88 35.83 22.06
C ALA A 52 20.64 37.24 21.50
N ASP A 53 19.47 37.46 20.87
CA ASP A 53 19.05 38.74 20.31
C ASP A 53 18.98 39.81 21.41
N THR A 54 18.29 39.53 22.55
CA THR A 54 18.21 40.44 23.68
C THR A 54 19.59 40.80 24.26
N ALA A 55 20.48 39.81 24.38
CA ALA A 55 21.82 40.02 24.94
C ALA A 55 22.66 40.96 24.05
N LEU A 56 22.55 40.84 22.75
CA LEU A 56 23.27 41.71 21.79
C LEU A 56 22.67 43.10 21.73
N LEU A 57 21.35 43.24 21.75
CA LEU A 57 20.68 44.53 21.84
C LEU A 57 21.05 45.31 23.13
N ILE A 58 21.23 44.61 24.26
CA ILE A 58 21.77 45.22 25.49
C ILE A 58 23.23 45.60 25.32
N HIS A 59 24.08 44.72 24.75
CA HIS A 59 25.50 44.96 24.58
C HIS A 59 25.78 46.19 23.75
N PHE A 60 25.02 46.37 22.66
CA PHE A 60 25.18 47.52 21.74
C PHE A 60 24.35 48.74 22.13
N GLY A 61 23.53 48.66 23.20
CA GLY A 61 22.76 49.80 23.72
C GLY A 61 21.47 50.13 22.94
N PHE A 62 21.03 49.23 22.03
CA PHE A 62 19.86 49.46 21.16
C PHE A 62 18.52 48.97 21.73
N LEU A 63 18.48 48.35 22.90
CA LEU A 63 17.26 47.87 23.50
C LEU A 63 16.21 48.99 23.77
N GLY A 64 16.66 50.24 24.01
CA GLY A 64 15.82 51.41 24.16
C GLY A 64 15.24 51.99 22.88
N ASP A 65 15.81 51.69 21.74
CA ASP A 65 15.44 52.25 20.46
C ASP A 65 14.22 51.56 19.84
N SER A 66 13.50 52.26 19.00
CA SER A 66 12.34 51.72 18.29
C SER A 66 12.73 50.54 17.36
N GLY A 67 13.93 50.60 16.76
CA GLY A 67 14.47 49.51 15.93
C GLY A 67 14.73 48.23 16.67
N GLY A 68 15.47 48.29 17.81
CA GLY A 68 15.76 47.10 18.63
C GLY A 68 14.52 46.47 19.24
N ARG A 69 13.52 47.31 19.64
CA ARG A 69 12.23 46.78 20.11
C ARG A 69 11.44 46.09 19.02
N SER A 70 11.47 46.59 17.78
CA SER A 70 10.84 45.96 16.62
C SER A 70 11.50 44.61 16.30
N GLU A 71 12.83 44.55 16.30
CA GLU A 71 13.63 43.35 16.07
C GLU A 71 13.28 42.25 17.11
N LEU A 72 13.34 42.58 18.41
CA LEU A 72 12.98 41.64 19.44
C LEU A 72 11.51 41.16 19.33
N ALA A 73 10.59 42.05 18.96
CA ALA A 73 9.20 41.69 18.73
C ALA A 73 9.05 40.71 17.54
N THR A 74 9.80 40.92 16.48
CA THR A 74 9.83 40.02 15.31
C THR A 74 10.35 38.63 15.71
N VAL A 75 11.52 38.56 16.36
CA VAL A 75 12.13 37.30 16.80
C VAL A 75 11.18 36.56 17.76
N ALA A 76 10.58 37.26 18.72
CA ALA A 76 9.62 36.66 19.65
C ALA A 76 8.35 36.14 18.94
N THR A 77 7.81 36.91 17.99
CA THR A 77 6.61 36.55 17.24
C THR A 77 6.88 35.30 16.36
N VAL A 78 7.99 35.29 15.62
CA VAL A 78 8.37 34.15 14.78
C VAL A 78 8.68 32.92 15.64
N SER A 79 9.32 33.10 16.79
CA SER A 79 9.58 32.03 17.76
C SER A 79 8.29 31.43 18.31
N ALA A 80 7.31 32.24 18.66
CA ALA A 80 5.99 31.76 19.09
C ALA A 80 5.28 31.01 17.95
N PHE A 81 5.33 31.56 16.74
CA PHE A 81 4.76 30.92 15.56
C PHE A 81 5.43 29.56 15.26
N ALA A 82 6.75 29.45 15.39
CA ALA A 82 7.49 28.20 15.24
C ALA A 82 6.97 27.11 16.20
N VAL A 83 6.68 27.46 17.46
CA VAL A 83 6.11 26.51 18.43
C VAL A 83 4.71 26.06 18.02
N VAL A 84 3.87 26.97 17.53
CA VAL A 84 2.53 26.64 17.02
C VAL A 84 2.61 25.71 15.81
N VAL A 85 3.49 25.99 14.84
CA VAL A 85 3.70 25.16 13.67
C VAL A 85 4.15 23.74 14.07
N ASN A 86 5.14 23.62 14.98
CA ASN A 86 5.58 22.32 15.48
C ASN A 86 4.41 21.53 16.13
N ARG A 87 3.56 22.19 16.90
CA ARG A 87 2.36 21.57 17.49
C ARG A 87 1.37 21.08 16.44
N LEU A 88 1.08 21.90 15.44
CA LEU A 88 0.17 21.55 14.36
C LEU A 88 0.69 20.36 13.55
N MET A 89 1.98 20.34 13.22
CA MET A 89 2.62 19.21 12.54
C MET A 89 2.54 17.93 13.37
N TYR A 90 2.85 18.00 14.66
CA TYR A 90 2.73 16.87 15.57
C TYR A 90 1.30 16.29 15.63
N TYR A 91 0.29 17.16 15.77
CA TYR A 91 -1.12 16.70 15.80
C TYR A 91 -1.56 16.10 14.46
N SER A 92 -1.09 16.64 13.34
CA SER A 92 -1.34 16.08 12.02
C SER A 92 -0.76 14.68 11.90
N ASP A 93 0.50 14.48 12.30
CA ASP A 93 1.18 13.17 12.25
C ASP A 93 0.50 12.13 13.15
N VAL A 94 0.09 12.52 14.37
CA VAL A 94 -0.63 11.60 15.28
C VAL A 94 -1.98 11.19 14.71
N ARG A 95 -2.72 12.12 14.10
CA ARG A 95 -4.00 11.81 13.45
C ARG A 95 -3.82 10.87 12.26
N LEU A 96 -2.83 11.12 11.41
CA LEU A 96 -2.48 10.26 10.29
C LEU A 96 -2.10 8.85 10.75
N GLN A 97 -1.26 8.71 11.78
CA GLN A 97 -0.88 7.41 12.32
C GLN A 97 -2.07 6.66 12.94
N SER A 98 -2.99 7.37 13.60
CA SER A 98 -4.20 6.76 14.15
C SER A 98 -5.13 6.28 13.04
N ALA A 99 -5.35 7.09 12.01
CA ALA A 99 -6.13 6.70 10.84
C ALA A 99 -5.54 5.48 10.14
N ARG A 100 -4.20 5.43 9.97
CA ARG A 100 -3.48 4.26 9.43
C ARG A 100 -3.71 2.99 10.25
N LYS A 101 -3.61 3.08 11.56
CA LYS A 101 -3.83 1.91 12.44
C LYS A 101 -5.25 1.38 12.33
N ILE A 102 -6.25 2.27 12.30
CA ILE A 102 -7.65 1.89 12.12
C ILE A 102 -7.86 1.29 10.75
N ALA A 103 -7.34 1.90 9.70
CA ALA A 103 -7.41 1.41 8.34
C ALA A 103 -6.85 0.00 8.19
N LEU A 104 -5.64 -0.25 8.69
CA LEU A 104 -5.01 -1.57 8.70
C LEU A 104 -5.79 -2.59 9.52
N ALA A 105 -6.39 -2.18 10.64
CA ALA A 105 -7.21 -3.07 11.47
C ALA A 105 -8.50 -3.48 10.74
N VAL A 106 -9.18 -2.54 10.09
CA VAL A 106 -10.39 -2.80 9.29
C VAL A 106 -10.05 -3.72 8.11
N GLN A 107 -8.99 -3.44 7.36
CA GLN A 107 -8.57 -4.25 6.22
C GLN A 107 -8.23 -5.69 6.64
N ARG A 108 -7.48 -5.86 7.75
CA ARG A 108 -7.21 -7.20 8.31
C ARG A 108 -8.45 -7.93 8.80
N ALA A 109 -9.48 -7.21 9.25
CA ALA A 109 -10.74 -7.79 9.67
C ALA A 109 -11.60 -8.26 8.48
N VAL A 110 -11.48 -7.61 7.34
CA VAL A 110 -12.21 -7.94 6.11
C VAL A 110 -11.53 -9.06 5.33
N LEU A 111 -10.18 -9.09 5.29
CA LEU A 111 -9.41 -10.12 4.57
C LEU A 111 -9.25 -11.38 5.45
N PRO A 112 -9.90 -12.49 5.09
CA PRO A 112 -9.82 -13.72 5.90
C PRO A 112 -8.46 -14.39 5.73
N GLN A 113 -7.95 -14.97 6.81
CA GLN A 113 -6.81 -15.88 6.72
C GLN A 113 -7.31 -17.23 6.16
N PRO A 114 -6.84 -17.67 4.98
CA PRO A 114 -7.22 -18.97 4.46
C PRO A 114 -6.61 -20.07 5.31
N PRO A 115 -7.23 -21.28 5.35
CA PRO A 115 -6.60 -22.43 5.98
C PRO A 115 -5.29 -22.78 5.25
N ALA A 116 -4.31 -23.30 6.00
CA ALA A 116 -3.01 -23.68 5.42
C ALA A 116 -3.11 -24.83 4.42
N SER A 117 -4.20 -25.63 4.47
CA SER A 117 -4.48 -26.69 3.52
C SER A 117 -5.98 -26.96 3.39
N ILE A 118 -6.40 -27.38 2.20
CA ILE A 118 -7.73 -27.91 1.89
C ILE A 118 -7.52 -29.18 1.04
N GLY A 119 -7.86 -30.34 1.58
CA GLY A 119 -7.56 -31.62 0.92
C GLY A 119 -6.07 -31.77 0.61
N SER A 120 -5.73 -32.01 -0.67
CA SER A 120 -4.34 -32.11 -1.14
C SER A 120 -3.69 -30.74 -1.48
N LEU A 121 -4.43 -29.65 -1.35
CA LEU A 121 -3.92 -28.31 -1.66
C LEU A 121 -3.29 -27.67 -0.43
N ARG A 122 -2.05 -27.20 -0.54
CA ARG A 122 -1.37 -26.37 0.45
C ARG A 122 -1.48 -24.92 0.01
N ILE A 123 -1.83 -24.03 0.94
CA ILE A 123 -2.22 -22.65 0.64
C ILE A 123 -1.40 -21.72 1.52
N ALA A 124 -0.83 -20.69 0.92
CA ALA A 124 -0.19 -19.60 1.63
C ALA A 124 -0.60 -18.26 1.03
N VAL A 125 -0.69 -17.24 1.88
CA VAL A 125 -0.97 -15.87 1.48
C VAL A 125 0.00 -14.93 2.16
N ARG A 126 0.41 -13.88 1.45
CA ARG A 126 1.12 -12.72 1.99
C ARG A 126 0.43 -11.46 1.50
N TYR A 127 0.19 -10.57 2.43
CA TYR A 127 -0.31 -9.23 2.16
C TYR A 127 0.69 -8.21 2.70
N GLN A 128 1.10 -7.28 1.86
CA GLN A 128 1.99 -6.20 2.22
C GLN A 128 1.40 -4.87 1.76
N SER A 129 1.08 -4.00 2.71
CA SER A 129 0.56 -2.67 2.41
C SER A 129 1.66 -1.69 2.05
N ALA A 130 1.40 -0.80 1.11
CA ALA A 130 2.29 0.29 0.75
C ALA A 130 2.53 1.24 1.93
N VAL A 131 3.80 1.60 2.16
CA VAL A 131 4.22 2.36 3.35
C VAL A 131 3.85 3.84 3.28
N LYS A 132 3.46 4.39 2.11
CA LYS A 132 3.60 5.82 1.85
C LYS A 132 2.40 6.72 2.12
N GLU A 133 1.19 6.23 2.17
CA GLU A 133 0.05 7.13 2.47
C GLU A 133 -1.01 6.38 3.27
N ALA A 134 -1.71 7.07 4.17
CA ALA A 134 -2.75 6.52 5.05
C ALA A 134 -4.02 6.09 4.28
N GLN A 135 -3.83 5.51 3.10
CA GLN A 135 -4.90 5.05 2.24
C GLN A 135 -5.02 3.53 2.38
N ILE A 136 -6.24 3.09 2.60
CA ILE A 136 -6.60 1.68 2.64
C ILE A 136 -6.56 1.20 1.19
N GLY A 137 -5.84 0.10 0.93
CA GLY A 137 -5.72 -0.47 -0.41
C GLY A 137 -6.98 -1.13 -0.92
N GLY A 138 -7.05 -1.28 -2.23
CA GLY A 138 -8.10 -1.97 -2.96
C GLY A 138 -7.90 -3.48 -3.10
N ASP A 139 -6.73 -3.99 -2.73
CA ASP A 139 -6.36 -5.38 -2.89
C ASP A 139 -7.24 -6.32 -2.05
N LEU A 140 -7.69 -7.38 -2.69
CA LEU A 140 -8.54 -8.39 -2.05
C LEU A 140 -8.13 -9.81 -2.46
N TYR A 141 -8.38 -10.75 -1.57
CA TYR A 141 -8.27 -12.18 -1.84
C TYR A 141 -9.28 -12.97 -1.03
N GLY A 142 -9.68 -14.10 -1.57
CA GLY A 142 -10.54 -15.07 -0.90
C GLY A 142 -10.19 -16.49 -1.34
N VAL A 143 -10.28 -17.45 -0.40
CA VAL A 143 -10.15 -18.88 -0.67
C VAL A 143 -11.27 -19.57 0.08
N GLN A 144 -12.00 -20.42 -0.61
CA GLN A 144 -13.13 -21.14 -0.05
C GLN A 144 -13.14 -22.59 -0.50
N ASP A 145 -13.37 -23.51 0.44
CA ASP A 145 -13.72 -24.89 0.17
C ASP A 145 -15.22 -24.98 -0.07
N THR A 146 -15.63 -25.47 -1.22
CA THR A 146 -17.02 -25.48 -1.67
C THR A 146 -17.44 -26.85 -2.15
N PRO A 147 -18.74 -27.14 -2.32
CA PRO A 147 -19.20 -28.40 -2.93
C PRO A 147 -18.60 -28.69 -4.33
N TYR A 148 -18.14 -27.65 -5.01
CA TYR A 148 -17.62 -27.74 -6.40
C TYR A 148 -16.09 -27.74 -6.46
N GLY A 149 -15.40 -27.79 -5.32
CA GLY A 149 -13.95 -27.69 -5.22
C GLY A 149 -13.47 -26.40 -4.55
N VAL A 150 -12.16 -26.21 -4.51
CA VAL A 150 -11.58 -25.00 -3.91
C VAL A 150 -11.70 -23.85 -4.90
N ARG A 151 -12.26 -22.75 -4.44
CA ARG A 151 -12.41 -21.52 -5.21
C ARG A 151 -11.59 -20.39 -4.62
N CYS A 152 -10.94 -19.64 -5.49
CA CYS A 152 -10.11 -18.52 -5.12
C CYS A 152 -10.49 -17.29 -5.92
N LEU A 153 -10.34 -16.14 -5.27
CA LEU A 153 -10.46 -14.82 -5.87
C LEU A 153 -9.24 -14.00 -5.44
N VAL A 154 -8.56 -13.37 -6.39
CA VAL A 154 -7.62 -12.27 -6.14
C VAL A 154 -8.03 -11.12 -7.03
N GLY A 155 -7.96 -9.90 -6.52
CA GLY A 155 -8.35 -8.72 -7.29
C GLY A 155 -7.85 -7.44 -6.65
N ASP A 156 -7.98 -6.35 -7.41
CA ASP A 156 -7.69 -4.99 -6.98
C ASP A 156 -8.84 -4.06 -7.39
N VAL A 157 -9.34 -3.30 -6.42
CA VAL A 157 -10.37 -2.28 -6.60
C VAL A 157 -9.73 -0.98 -7.04
N ARG A 158 -10.09 -0.48 -8.21
CA ARG A 158 -9.65 0.86 -8.61
C ARG A 158 -10.23 1.91 -7.68
N GLY A 159 -9.34 2.64 -7.01
CA GLY A 159 -9.67 3.65 -6.04
C GLY A 159 -8.97 3.41 -4.71
N LYS A 160 -9.05 4.36 -3.80
CA LYS A 160 -8.38 4.29 -2.49
C LYS A 160 -9.34 4.80 -1.40
N GLY A 161 -9.06 4.41 -0.16
CA GLY A 161 -9.85 4.88 0.98
C GLY A 161 -11.08 4.05 1.29
N MET A 162 -12.06 4.65 1.97
CA MET A 162 -13.23 3.94 2.49
C MET A 162 -14.12 3.33 1.41
N ASP A 163 -14.15 3.92 0.22
CA ASP A 163 -14.99 3.42 -0.87
C ASP A 163 -14.38 2.19 -1.54
N ALA A 164 -13.04 2.09 -1.59
CA ALA A 164 -12.35 0.86 -1.97
C ALA A 164 -12.66 -0.27 -0.96
N VAL A 165 -12.61 0.03 0.36
CA VAL A 165 -12.96 -0.96 1.41
C VAL A 165 -14.38 -1.48 1.27
N LYS A 166 -15.36 -0.60 0.99
CA LYS A 166 -16.75 -1.03 0.77
C LYS A 166 -16.85 -1.96 -0.43
N ALA A 167 -16.15 -1.66 -1.53
CA ALA A 167 -16.14 -2.52 -2.70
C ALA A 167 -15.47 -3.88 -2.41
N VAL A 168 -14.37 -3.90 -1.63
CA VAL A 168 -13.72 -5.13 -1.14
C VAL A 168 -14.68 -5.95 -0.30
N ASP A 169 -15.39 -5.33 0.66
CA ASP A 169 -16.35 -6.01 1.53
C ASP A 169 -17.51 -6.61 0.73
N VAL A 170 -18.08 -5.85 -0.20
CA VAL A 170 -19.13 -6.34 -1.12
C VAL A 170 -18.61 -7.50 -1.97
N ALA A 171 -17.42 -7.37 -2.57
CA ALA A 171 -16.85 -8.41 -3.41
C ALA A 171 -16.61 -9.70 -2.64
N LEU A 172 -16.00 -9.62 -1.44
CA LEU A 172 -15.73 -10.80 -0.61
C LEU A 172 -16.99 -11.42 -0.04
N GLY A 173 -17.97 -10.60 0.37
CA GLY A 173 -19.27 -11.11 0.84
C GLY A 173 -20.00 -11.89 -0.24
N VAL A 174 -20.10 -11.33 -1.43
CA VAL A 174 -20.73 -11.98 -2.59
C VAL A 174 -19.92 -13.20 -3.07
N PHE A 175 -18.58 -13.10 -3.07
CA PHE A 175 -17.74 -14.25 -3.43
C PHE A 175 -18.00 -15.44 -2.52
N ARG A 176 -18.05 -15.26 -1.20
CA ARG A 176 -18.29 -16.32 -0.25
C ARG A 176 -19.63 -17.04 -0.48
N GLU A 177 -20.70 -16.27 -0.66
CA GLU A 177 -22.03 -16.83 -0.93
C GLU A 177 -22.08 -17.50 -2.32
N ALA A 178 -21.65 -16.78 -3.37
CA ALA A 178 -21.72 -17.31 -4.73
C ALA A 178 -20.81 -18.51 -4.97
N ALA A 179 -19.67 -18.59 -4.29
CA ALA A 179 -18.76 -19.73 -4.41
C ALA A 179 -19.40 -21.03 -3.92
N ASP A 180 -20.23 -20.98 -2.90
CA ASP A 180 -20.95 -22.17 -2.40
C ASP A 180 -22.19 -22.52 -3.23
N ASP A 181 -22.88 -21.52 -3.76
CA ASP A 181 -24.17 -21.70 -4.46
C ASP A 181 -24.01 -22.08 -5.93
N GLU A 182 -23.05 -21.43 -6.62
CA GLU A 182 -23.00 -21.50 -8.08
C GLU A 182 -22.03 -22.61 -8.55
N PRO A 183 -22.46 -23.54 -9.44
CA PRO A 183 -21.59 -24.60 -9.93
C PRO A 183 -20.45 -24.11 -10.82
N ALA A 184 -20.67 -23.07 -11.61
CA ALA A 184 -19.67 -22.52 -12.55
C ALA A 184 -19.02 -21.24 -12.02
N ILE A 185 -17.70 -21.07 -12.24
CA ILE A 185 -16.99 -19.84 -11.83
C ILE A 185 -17.45 -18.61 -12.62
N THR A 186 -17.98 -18.77 -13.85
CA THR A 186 -18.62 -17.71 -14.62
C THR A 186 -19.89 -17.19 -13.93
N ALA A 187 -20.68 -18.06 -13.32
CA ALA A 187 -21.87 -17.64 -12.56
C ALA A 187 -21.47 -16.88 -11.29
N VAL A 188 -20.39 -17.26 -10.63
CA VAL A 188 -19.78 -16.50 -9.50
C VAL A 188 -19.38 -15.11 -9.98
N ALA A 189 -18.65 -15.01 -11.08
CA ALA A 189 -18.25 -13.72 -11.66
C ALA A 189 -19.45 -12.85 -12.02
N ALA A 190 -20.51 -13.43 -12.60
CA ALA A 190 -21.73 -12.70 -12.93
C ALA A 190 -22.46 -12.18 -11.67
N ARG A 191 -22.42 -12.89 -10.53
CA ARG A 191 -22.94 -12.37 -9.25
C ARG A 191 -22.11 -11.21 -8.72
N LEU A 192 -20.77 -11.33 -8.77
CA LEU A 192 -19.84 -10.26 -8.40
C LEU A 192 -20.07 -9.01 -9.25
N GLU A 193 -20.16 -9.15 -10.59
CA GLU A 193 -20.44 -8.06 -11.51
C GLU A 193 -21.71 -7.28 -11.11
N ARG A 194 -22.82 -8.03 -10.92
CA ARG A 194 -24.10 -7.40 -10.53
C ARG A 194 -24.04 -6.69 -9.19
N ALA A 195 -23.29 -7.23 -8.23
CA ALA A 195 -23.18 -6.63 -6.90
C ALA A 195 -22.33 -5.36 -6.91
N LEU A 196 -21.18 -5.39 -7.60
CA LEU A 196 -20.30 -4.24 -7.74
C LEU A 196 -20.96 -3.10 -8.52
N ARG A 197 -21.71 -3.41 -9.57
CA ARG A 197 -22.49 -2.39 -10.28
C ARG A 197 -23.52 -1.72 -9.39
N ARG A 198 -24.31 -2.48 -8.63
CA ARG A 198 -25.26 -1.91 -7.67
C ARG A 198 -24.57 -1.04 -6.60
N GLU A 199 -23.35 -1.41 -6.17
CA GLU A 199 -22.60 -0.59 -5.25
C GLU A 199 -22.10 0.70 -5.90
N ALA A 200 -21.64 0.64 -7.16
CA ALA A 200 -21.22 1.82 -7.93
C ALA A 200 -22.42 2.78 -8.19
N GLU A 201 -23.62 2.25 -8.46
CA GLU A 201 -24.84 3.06 -8.67
C GLU A 201 -25.27 3.84 -7.42
N ARG A 202 -24.87 3.40 -6.22
CA ARG A 202 -25.15 4.10 -4.96
C ARG A 202 -24.22 5.28 -4.71
N ARG A 203 -23.14 5.39 -5.50
CA ARG A 203 -22.15 6.47 -5.37
C ARG A 203 -22.60 7.68 -6.19
N GLU A 204 -22.25 8.88 -5.72
CA GLU A 204 -22.58 10.14 -6.40
C GLU A 204 -21.36 10.68 -7.17
N GLY A 205 -21.61 11.34 -8.33
CA GLY A 205 -20.58 12.08 -9.07
C GLY A 205 -19.62 11.21 -9.90
N VAL A 206 -18.38 11.68 -10.05
CA VAL A 206 -17.30 11.05 -10.86
C VAL A 206 -16.89 9.68 -10.31
N GLU A 207 -17.09 9.45 -9.03
CA GLU A 207 -16.76 8.18 -8.33
C GLU A 207 -17.58 6.97 -8.85
N ARG A 208 -18.67 7.21 -9.61
CA ARG A 208 -19.45 6.12 -10.26
C ARG A 208 -18.64 5.32 -11.29
N THR A 209 -17.63 5.92 -11.91
CA THR A 209 -16.79 5.29 -12.94
C THR A 209 -15.48 4.72 -12.40
N GLU A 210 -15.15 4.98 -11.12
CA GLU A 210 -13.89 4.53 -10.50
C GLU A 210 -14.01 3.24 -9.69
N GLY A 211 -15.21 2.65 -9.56
CA GLY A 211 -15.45 1.50 -8.68
C GLY A 211 -15.29 0.12 -9.34
N PHE A 212 -14.54 -0.03 -10.41
CA PHE A 212 -14.31 -1.34 -11.01
C PHE A 212 -13.21 -2.15 -10.30
N VAL A 213 -13.25 -3.47 -10.50
CA VAL A 213 -12.33 -4.40 -9.86
C VAL A 213 -11.66 -5.26 -10.93
N THR A 214 -10.33 -5.18 -11.04
CA THR A 214 -9.59 -6.20 -11.76
C THR A 214 -9.55 -7.46 -10.91
N SER A 215 -9.78 -8.63 -11.49
CA SER A 215 -9.78 -9.86 -10.70
C SER A 215 -9.46 -11.09 -11.53
N VAL A 216 -8.95 -12.11 -10.83
CA VAL A 216 -8.89 -13.47 -11.34
C VAL A 216 -9.61 -14.40 -10.38
N LEU A 217 -10.52 -15.20 -10.92
CA LEU A 217 -11.15 -16.30 -10.21
C LEU A 217 -10.47 -17.59 -10.62
N ALA A 218 -10.19 -18.46 -9.65
CA ALA A 218 -9.67 -19.80 -9.86
C ALA A 218 -10.59 -20.84 -9.25
N GLY A 219 -10.86 -21.92 -9.98
CA GLY A 219 -11.61 -23.08 -9.51
C GLY A 219 -10.76 -24.35 -9.63
N ILE A 220 -10.55 -25.07 -8.53
CA ILE A 220 -9.80 -26.33 -8.47
C ILE A 220 -10.76 -27.42 -8.00
N PRO A 221 -11.30 -28.25 -8.91
CA PRO A 221 -12.20 -29.35 -8.56
C PRO A 221 -11.54 -30.34 -7.59
N HIS A 222 -12.31 -30.91 -6.67
CA HIS A 222 -11.78 -31.90 -5.71
C HIS A 222 -11.19 -33.15 -6.36
N SER A 223 -11.73 -33.55 -7.50
CA SER A 223 -11.40 -34.82 -8.19
C SER A 223 -10.60 -34.66 -9.47
N GLY A 224 -10.23 -33.43 -9.86
CA GLY A 224 -9.62 -33.15 -11.17
C GLY A 224 -8.18 -32.69 -11.09
N ASP A 225 -7.40 -33.03 -12.13
CA ASP A 225 -6.04 -32.50 -12.37
C ASP A 225 -6.09 -31.22 -13.20
N GLU A 226 -7.20 -30.49 -13.11
CA GLU A 226 -7.48 -29.29 -13.88
C GLU A 226 -7.69 -28.10 -12.97
N LEU A 227 -7.29 -26.94 -13.47
CA LEU A 227 -7.51 -25.64 -12.87
C LEU A 227 -8.33 -24.81 -13.86
N GLN A 228 -9.44 -24.27 -13.40
CA GLN A 228 -10.27 -23.32 -14.13
C GLN A 228 -9.83 -21.91 -13.76
N LEU A 229 -9.61 -21.05 -14.74
CA LEU A 229 -9.24 -19.65 -14.57
C LEU A 229 -10.21 -18.74 -15.33
N LEU A 230 -10.66 -17.69 -14.69
CA LEU A 230 -11.45 -16.63 -15.30
C LEU A 230 -10.79 -15.31 -14.93
N ASN A 231 -10.16 -14.64 -15.91
CA ASN A 231 -9.43 -13.40 -15.71
C ASN A 231 -10.28 -12.19 -16.18
N ARG A 232 -10.46 -11.23 -15.31
CA ARG A 232 -11.21 -9.98 -15.54
C ARG A 232 -10.24 -8.78 -15.46
N GLY A 233 -9.33 -8.69 -16.45
CA GLY A 233 -8.38 -7.58 -16.58
C GLY A 233 -7.30 -7.54 -15.50
N HIS A 234 -7.00 -8.67 -14.86
CA HIS A 234 -6.01 -8.79 -13.78
C HIS A 234 -4.68 -9.36 -14.32
N PRO A 235 -3.53 -9.12 -13.66
CA PRO A 235 -2.27 -9.74 -14.05
C PRO A 235 -2.40 -11.26 -14.19
N ALA A 236 -1.77 -11.82 -15.26
CA ALA A 236 -1.87 -13.24 -15.55
C ALA A 236 -1.23 -14.07 -14.43
N PRO A 237 -1.93 -15.10 -13.89
CA PRO A 237 -1.36 -16.00 -12.91
C PRO A 237 -0.13 -16.73 -13.40
N LEU A 238 0.73 -17.17 -12.48
CA LEU A 238 1.88 -18.03 -12.79
C LEU A 238 1.62 -19.48 -12.35
N LEU A 239 1.97 -20.41 -13.20
CA LEU A 239 2.05 -21.84 -12.92
C LEU A 239 3.52 -22.24 -12.80
N LEU A 240 3.89 -22.79 -11.64
CA LEU A 240 5.25 -23.26 -11.37
C LEU A 240 5.26 -24.78 -11.21
N ARG A 241 6.17 -25.46 -11.93
CA ARG A 241 6.38 -26.90 -11.81
C ARG A 241 7.78 -27.29 -12.29
N GLY A 242 8.53 -28.04 -11.48
CA GLY A 242 9.87 -28.54 -11.84
C GLY A 242 10.81 -27.43 -12.30
N GLY A 243 10.89 -26.32 -11.57
CA GLY A 243 11.72 -25.17 -11.90
C GLY A 243 11.27 -24.35 -13.11
N ARG A 244 10.13 -24.65 -13.72
CA ARG A 244 9.56 -23.87 -14.82
C ARG A 244 8.46 -22.96 -14.30
N ALA A 245 8.49 -21.69 -14.71
CA ALA A 245 7.43 -20.73 -14.48
C ALA A 245 6.77 -20.37 -15.83
N ARG A 246 5.44 -20.42 -15.88
CA ARG A 246 4.65 -20.12 -17.08
C ARG A 246 3.48 -19.25 -16.71
N TYR A 247 3.28 -18.15 -17.43
CA TYR A 247 2.07 -17.36 -17.33
C TYR A 247 0.86 -18.13 -17.87
N ALA A 248 -0.23 -18.08 -17.14
CA ALA A 248 -1.54 -18.56 -17.58
C ALA A 248 -2.32 -17.37 -18.15
N GLU A 249 -1.90 -16.96 -19.34
CA GLU A 249 -2.56 -15.87 -20.06
C GLU A 249 -4.01 -16.27 -20.41
N PRO A 250 -4.98 -15.35 -20.26
CA PRO A 250 -6.36 -15.62 -20.69
C PRO A 250 -6.41 -15.79 -22.22
N SER A 251 -7.20 -16.75 -22.67
CA SER A 251 -7.41 -16.99 -24.11
C SER A 251 -8.08 -15.79 -24.81
N GLU A 252 -8.93 -15.08 -24.07
CA GLU A 252 -9.59 -13.84 -24.51
C GLU A 252 -9.53 -12.81 -23.38
N PRO A 253 -9.10 -11.56 -23.67
CA PRO A 253 -9.16 -10.48 -22.70
C PRO A 253 -10.61 -10.16 -22.31
N ALA A 254 -10.88 -10.00 -21.03
CA ALA A 254 -12.18 -9.58 -20.52
C ALA A 254 -12.05 -8.28 -19.70
N LEU A 255 -13.14 -7.50 -19.68
CA LEU A 255 -13.19 -6.26 -18.91
C LEU A 255 -13.20 -6.54 -17.41
N PRO A 256 -12.63 -5.65 -16.59
CA PRO A 256 -12.75 -5.71 -15.14
C PRO A 256 -14.21 -5.81 -14.67
N LEU A 257 -14.43 -6.37 -13.49
CA LEU A 257 -15.75 -6.43 -12.86
C LEU A 257 -16.29 -5.01 -12.60
N GLY A 258 -17.55 -4.79 -12.88
CA GLY A 258 -18.21 -3.48 -12.81
C GLY A 258 -18.21 -2.71 -14.13
N LEU A 259 -17.55 -3.23 -15.19
CA LEU A 259 -17.47 -2.60 -16.52
C LEU A 259 -18.09 -3.43 -17.66
N ALA A 260 -18.84 -4.48 -17.35
CA ALA A 260 -19.41 -5.37 -18.38
C ALA A 260 -20.27 -4.66 -19.42
N ASP A 261 -20.91 -3.54 -19.07
CA ASP A 261 -21.74 -2.74 -20.00
C ASP A 261 -20.93 -2.06 -21.11
N LEU A 262 -19.60 -1.96 -20.96
CA LEU A 262 -18.73 -1.34 -21.96
C LEU A 262 -18.27 -2.29 -23.05
N GLY A 263 -18.57 -3.60 -22.94
CA GLY A 263 -18.15 -4.60 -23.92
C GLY A 263 -19.09 -5.81 -23.98
N ALA A 264 -19.25 -6.38 -25.16
CA ALA A 264 -20.15 -7.51 -25.44
C ALA A 264 -19.39 -8.85 -25.47
N GLY A 265 -18.26 -9.00 -24.76
CA GLY A 265 -17.50 -10.26 -24.73
C GLY A 265 -18.21 -11.32 -23.88
N GLU A 266 -18.26 -12.57 -24.37
CA GLU A 266 -18.68 -13.71 -23.56
C GLU A 266 -17.60 -13.98 -22.49
N GLU A 267 -18.02 -14.22 -21.26
CA GLU A 267 -17.11 -14.65 -20.20
C GLU A 267 -16.58 -16.04 -20.50
N ARG A 268 -15.27 -16.15 -20.68
CA ARG A 268 -14.61 -17.40 -21.02
C ARG A 268 -13.74 -17.91 -19.87
N THR A 269 -13.90 -19.17 -19.55
CA THR A 269 -13.08 -19.86 -18.57
C THR A 269 -12.00 -20.63 -19.30
N ASP A 270 -10.74 -20.41 -18.95
CA ASP A 270 -9.61 -21.21 -19.40
C ASP A 270 -9.41 -22.39 -18.47
N THR A 271 -9.26 -23.59 -19.05
CA THR A 271 -8.93 -24.79 -18.30
C THR A 271 -7.49 -25.18 -18.58
N VAL A 272 -6.69 -25.32 -17.53
CA VAL A 272 -5.27 -25.66 -17.64
C VAL A 272 -4.93 -26.86 -16.76
N PRO A 273 -3.98 -27.72 -17.15
CA PRO A 273 -3.54 -28.82 -16.31
C PRO A 273 -2.95 -28.35 -14.98
N PHE A 274 -3.36 -29.01 -13.90
CA PHE A 274 -2.89 -28.73 -12.54
C PHE A 274 -2.51 -30.01 -11.80
N PRO A 275 -1.55 -30.80 -12.33
CA PRO A 275 -1.14 -32.06 -11.73
C PRO A 275 -0.38 -31.84 -10.40
N PRO A 276 -0.20 -32.89 -9.57
CA PRO A 276 0.60 -32.84 -8.35
C PRO A 276 1.99 -32.23 -8.57
N GLY A 277 2.47 -31.46 -7.61
CA GLY A 277 3.72 -30.71 -7.69
C GLY A 277 3.61 -29.37 -8.44
N THR A 278 2.42 -29.01 -8.93
CA THR A 278 2.19 -27.69 -9.54
C THR A 278 1.79 -26.67 -8.48
N THR A 279 2.32 -25.47 -8.56
CA THR A 279 1.92 -24.31 -7.76
C THR A 279 1.28 -23.24 -8.64
N LEU A 280 0.07 -22.83 -8.29
CA LEU A 280 -0.57 -21.62 -8.80
C LEU A 280 -0.16 -20.43 -7.94
N LEU A 281 0.35 -19.39 -8.57
CA LEU A 281 0.64 -18.11 -7.93
C LEU A 281 -0.26 -17.04 -8.53
N LEU A 282 -1.14 -16.50 -7.69
CA LEU A 282 -2.00 -15.34 -7.95
C LEU A 282 -1.40 -14.13 -7.24
N TYR A 283 -1.44 -12.96 -7.86
CA TYR A 283 -0.84 -11.75 -7.29
C TYR A 283 -1.47 -10.50 -7.87
N THR A 284 -1.46 -9.39 -7.10
CA THR A 284 -1.90 -8.08 -7.56
C THR A 284 -0.78 -7.34 -8.30
N ASP A 285 -1.14 -6.27 -9.00
CA ASP A 285 -0.22 -5.48 -9.83
C ASP A 285 0.94 -4.85 -9.05
N GLY A 286 0.79 -4.65 -7.72
CA GLY A 286 1.89 -4.23 -6.85
C GLY A 286 3.15 -5.09 -6.97
N LEU A 287 3.03 -6.37 -7.42
CA LEU A 287 4.18 -7.21 -7.74
C LEU A 287 4.85 -6.79 -9.05
N THR A 288 4.08 -6.68 -10.12
CA THR A 288 4.60 -6.40 -11.48
C THR A 288 4.91 -4.93 -11.69
N GLU A 289 4.29 -4.03 -10.93
CA GLU A 289 4.57 -2.60 -10.95
C GLU A 289 5.73 -2.19 -10.03
N ALA A 290 6.26 -3.11 -9.22
CA ALA A 290 7.43 -2.90 -8.41
C ALA A 290 8.64 -2.53 -9.29
N ARG A 291 9.30 -1.40 -9.02
CA ARG A 291 10.40 -0.87 -9.84
C ARG A 291 11.70 -0.81 -9.06
N ASP A 292 12.78 -1.11 -9.75
CA ASP A 292 14.12 -0.86 -9.24
C ASP A 292 14.50 0.64 -9.31
N ARG A 293 15.74 0.96 -8.94
CA ARG A 293 16.24 2.35 -8.99
C ARG A 293 16.37 2.91 -10.41
N ALA A 294 16.46 2.05 -11.41
CA ALA A 294 16.52 2.41 -12.83
C ALA A 294 15.12 2.51 -13.46
N GLY A 295 14.06 2.20 -12.71
CA GLY A 295 12.67 2.21 -13.19
C GLY A 295 12.23 0.94 -13.89
N VAL A 296 13.03 -0.15 -13.83
CA VAL A 296 12.70 -1.43 -14.45
C VAL A 296 11.66 -2.16 -13.63
N PHE A 297 10.61 -2.63 -14.27
CA PHE A 297 9.56 -3.41 -13.65
C PHE A 297 10.03 -4.81 -13.22
N TYR A 298 9.41 -5.33 -12.18
CA TYR A 298 9.65 -6.69 -11.70
C TYR A 298 8.93 -7.72 -12.56
N ASP A 299 9.65 -8.70 -13.08
CA ASP A 299 9.09 -9.83 -13.83
C ASP A 299 9.14 -11.09 -12.96
N PRO A 300 8.02 -11.50 -12.33
CA PRO A 300 8.02 -12.68 -11.48
C PRO A 300 8.29 -13.99 -12.25
N GLY A 301 7.88 -14.09 -13.51
CA GLY A 301 8.15 -15.28 -14.34
C GLY A 301 9.63 -15.50 -14.57
N ALA A 302 10.34 -14.45 -14.96
CA ALA A 302 11.79 -14.52 -15.15
C ALA A 302 12.54 -14.81 -13.84
N ARG A 303 12.09 -14.24 -12.72
CA ARG A 303 12.71 -14.39 -11.40
C ARG A 303 12.50 -15.77 -10.77
N LEU A 304 11.38 -16.42 -11.06
CA LEU A 304 11.03 -17.72 -10.50
C LEU A 304 11.49 -18.90 -11.37
N THR A 305 11.80 -18.67 -12.63
CA THR A 305 12.32 -19.72 -13.54
C THR A 305 13.67 -20.23 -13.04
N GLY A 306 13.83 -21.55 -13.02
CA GLY A 306 15.02 -22.24 -12.54
C GLY A 306 15.05 -22.47 -11.01
N ARG A 307 13.98 -22.08 -10.29
CA ARG A 307 13.90 -22.21 -8.83
C ARG A 307 12.85 -23.25 -8.44
N GLU A 308 13.12 -23.99 -7.38
CA GLU A 308 12.20 -24.93 -6.77
C GLU A 308 11.99 -24.55 -5.30
N PHE A 309 10.79 -24.80 -4.79
CA PHE A 309 10.37 -24.41 -3.45
C PHE A 309 9.73 -25.59 -2.73
N SER A 310 9.98 -25.73 -1.45
CA SER A 310 9.43 -26.82 -0.62
C SER A 310 7.91 -26.70 -0.40
N GLY A 311 7.33 -25.56 -0.75
CA GLY A 311 5.90 -25.29 -0.62
C GLY A 311 5.53 -23.85 -0.87
N PRO A 312 4.24 -23.52 -0.73
CA PRO A 312 3.75 -22.19 -1.05
C PRO A 312 4.33 -21.11 -0.12
N ASP A 313 4.54 -21.38 1.16
CA ASP A 313 5.16 -20.42 2.09
C ASP A 313 6.59 -20.06 1.68
N ALA A 314 7.42 -21.08 1.39
CA ALA A 314 8.80 -20.85 0.97
C ALA A 314 8.88 -20.07 -0.36
N LEU A 315 7.95 -20.31 -1.27
CA LEU A 315 7.83 -19.52 -2.50
C LEU A 315 7.53 -18.05 -2.19
N LEU A 316 6.50 -17.80 -1.37
CA LEU A 316 6.06 -16.43 -1.08
C LEU A 316 7.12 -15.65 -0.30
N ASP A 317 7.78 -16.26 0.68
CA ASP A 317 8.84 -15.61 1.45
C ASP A 317 10.04 -15.27 0.55
N ALA A 318 10.46 -16.20 -0.30
CA ALA A 318 11.54 -15.97 -1.25
C ALA A 318 11.19 -14.87 -2.29
N LEU A 319 9.93 -14.79 -2.70
CA LEU A 319 9.45 -13.77 -3.63
C LEU A 319 9.44 -12.38 -2.97
N LEU A 320 8.95 -12.27 -1.73
CA LEU A 320 8.98 -11.01 -0.98
C LEU A 320 10.40 -10.49 -0.77
N ASP A 321 11.33 -11.39 -0.40
CA ASP A 321 12.74 -11.05 -0.24
C ASP A 321 13.36 -10.55 -1.56
N ASP A 322 12.98 -11.17 -2.69
CA ASP A 322 13.49 -10.78 -4.01
C ASP A 322 12.95 -9.42 -4.46
N VAL A 323 11.66 -9.17 -4.28
CA VAL A 323 11.03 -7.87 -4.53
C VAL A 323 11.65 -6.78 -3.66
N ALA A 324 11.87 -7.06 -2.36
CA ALA A 324 12.50 -6.11 -1.46
C ALA A 324 13.93 -5.74 -1.91
N ARG A 325 14.70 -6.70 -2.41
CA ARG A 325 16.03 -6.42 -3.01
C ARG A 325 15.93 -5.61 -4.29
N HIS A 326 14.99 -5.95 -5.17
CA HIS A 326 14.78 -5.25 -6.43
C HIS A 326 14.42 -3.77 -6.21
N THR A 327 13.48 -3.51 -5.32
CA THR A 327 12.99 -2.15 -5.04
C THR A 327 13.87 -1.34 -4.07
N GLY A 328 14.89 -1.98 -3.47
CA GLY A 328 15.67 -1.38 -2.39
C GLY A 328 14.85 -1.12 -1.14
N GLY A 329 13.88 -2.00 -0.84
CA GLY A 329 13.00 -1.95 0.33
C GLY A 329 11.86 -0.94 0.21
N ARG A 330 11.60 -0.38 -0.97
CA ARG A 330 10.50 0.55 -1.22
C ARG A 330 9.37 -0.15 -1.95
N ILE A 331 8.29 -0.46 -1.25
CA ILE A 331 7.04 -0.93 -1.84
C ILE A 331 6.15 0.30 -2.05
N THR A 332 5.73 0.51 -3.29
CA THR A 332 5.00 1.70 -3.74
C THR A 332 3.50 1.50 -3.83
N ASP A 333 3.05 0.24 -3.94
CA ASP A 333 1.64 -0.13 -3.95
C ASP A 333 1.39 -1.34 -3.06
N ASP A 334 0.12 -1.61 -2.76
CA ASP A 334 -0.30 -2.78 -2.00
C ASP A 334 0.03 -4.05 -2.80
N LEU A 335 0.33 -5.12 -2.10
CA LEU A 335 0.77 -6.37 -2.69
C LEU A 335 0.08 -7.55 -2.01
N VAL A 336 -0.73 -8.27 -2.77
CA VAL A 336 -1.25 -9.58 -2.41
C VAL A 336 -0.51 -10.66 -3.20
N LEU A 337 -0.09 -11.70 -2.50
CA LEU A 337 0.47 -12.92 -3.07
C LEU A 337 -0.31 -14.11 -2.50
N LEU A 338 -0.93 -14.90 -3.35
CA LEU A 338 -1.62 -16.14 -2.97
C LEU A 338 -1.02 -17.30 -3.76
N ALA A 339 -0.41 -18.26 -3.06
CA ALA A 339 0.16 -19.46 -3.65
C ALA A 339 -0.62 -20.71 -3.21
N ILE A 340 -0.96 -21.56 -4.18
CA ILE A 340 -1.66 -22.83 -3.95
C ILE A 340 -0.85 -23.94 -4.61
N THR A 341 -0.29 -24.81 -3.81
CA THR A 341 0.50 -25.96 -4.28
C THR A 341 -0.33 -27.23 -4.18
N ARG A 342 -0.47 -27.96 -5.28
CA ARG A 342 -1.06 -29.28 -5.26
C ARG A 342 -0.06 -30.30 -4.76
N GLY A 343 -0.34 -30.87 -3.58
CA GLY A 343 0.43 -31.99 -3.03
C GLY A 343 0.16 -33.31 -3.74
N GLU A 344 1.00 -34.30 -3.49
CA GLU A 344 0.67 -35.68 -3.81
C GLU A 344 -0.50 -36.09 -2.90
N GLY A 345 -1.55 -36.70 -3.48
CA GLY A 345 -2.72 -37.10 -2.71
C GLY A 345 -2.34 -38.11 -1.59
N PRO A 346 -3.17 -38.27 -0.54
CA PRO A 346 -2.93 -39.23 0.55
C PRO A 346 -3.05 -40.66 0.04
N GLY A 347 -2.20 -41.12 -0.84
CA GLY A 347 -2.25 -42.43 -1.48
C GLY A 347 -1.04 -42.83 -2.32
N ALA A 348 -0.02 -41.96 -2.38
CA ALA A 348 1.23 -42.21 -3.15
C ALA A 348 2.44 -42.40 -2.21
N ALA A 349 2.28 -43.28 -1.19
CA ALA A 349 3.40 -43.74 -0.36
C ALA A 349 3.37 -45.29 -0.32
#